data_90f4d6b10c5365a0512cc8d809aab448
#
_entry.id   90f4d6b10c5365a0512cc8d809aab448
#
_cell.length_a   1.000
_cell.length_b   1.000
_cell.length_c   1.000
_cell.angle_alpha   90.00
_cell.angle_beta   90.00
_cell.angle_gamma   90.00
#
_symmetry.space_group_name_H-M   'P 1'
#
loop_
_entity.id
_entity.type
_entity.pdbx_description
1 polymer ?
#
loop_
_entity_poly.entity_id
_entity_poly.type
_entity_poly.pdbx_seq_one_letter_code
_entity_poly.pdbx_strand_id
1 'polypeptide(L)' 'MIGLKNIRKIKKLNQQKVAMDLNISREALSYYENGKREPSLSLLMDMSRYFNVSINYLISGEEFQKK' A
#
# COMPACT_ATOMS: atom_id res chain seq x y z
N MET A 1 -0.60 7.78 -0.69
CA MET A 1 -0.97 6.59 -1.50
C MET A 1 -2.37 6.13 -1.09
N ILE A 2 -3.34 6.70 -1.74
CA ILE A 2 -4.74 6.44 -1.37
C ILE A 2 -5.15 4.98 -1.60
N GLY A 3 -4.61 4.35 -2.63
CA GLY A 3 -4.93 2.95 -2.92
C GLY A 3 -4.38 2.00 -1.86
N LEU A 4 -3.23 2.32 -1.29
CA LEU A 4 -2.65 1.52 -0.21
C LEU A 4 -3.61 1.45 0.98
N LYS A 5 -4.13 2.60 1.39
CA LYS A 5 -5.08 2.67 2.50
C LYS A 5 -6.38 1.95 2.15
N ASN A 6 -6.87 2.17 0.94
CA ASN A 6 -8.14 1.58 0.48
C ASN A 6 -8.07 0.05 0.46
N ILE A 7 -7.02 -0.51 -0.15
CA ILE A 7 -6.92 -1.97 -0.26
C ILE A 7 -6.74 -2.62 1.12
N ARG A 8 -6.01 -1.97 2.01
CA ARG A 8 -5.87 -2.47 3.37
C ARG A 8 -7.23 -2.57 4.05
N LYS A 9 -8.04 -1.51 3.92
CA LYS A 9 -9.38 -1.49 4.52
C LYS A 9 -10.33 -2.48 3.88
N ILE A 10 -10.27 -2.61 2.56
CA ILE A 10 -11.09 -3.59 1.84
C ILE A 10 -10.80 -5.00 2.35
N LYS A 11 -9.53 -5.30 2.61
CA LYS A 11 -9.13 -6.61 3.14
C LYS A 11 -9.31 -6.74 4.64
N LYS A 12 -9.81 -5.69 5.29
CA LYS A 12 -10.10 -5.66 6.73
C LYS A 12 -8.88 -5.93 7.59
N LEU A 13 -7.73 -5.38 7.16
CA LEU A 13 -6.48 -5.51 7.88
C LEU A 13 -6.16 -4.20 8.60
N ASN A 14 -5.65 -4.29 9.82
CA ASN A 14 -5.21 -3.09 10.52
C ASN A 14 -3.77 -2.75 10.15
N GLN A 15 -3.35 -1.53 10.49
CA GLN A 15 -2.00 -1.05 10.14
C GLN A 15 -0.91 -1.91 10.78
N GLN A 16 -1.12 -2.34 12.02
CA GLN A 16 -0.12 -3.13 12.74
C GLN A 16 0.18 -4.43 12.00
N LYS A 17 -0.83 -5.13 11.57
CA LYS A 17 -0.69 -6.40 10.85
C LYS A 17 0.06 -6.21 9.54
N VAL A 18 -0.35 -5.23 8.74
CA VAL A 18 0.26 -4.98 7.44
C VAL A 18 1.72 -4.54 7.62
N ALA A 19 1.98 -3.66 8.56
CA ALA A 19 3.35 -3.20 8.82
C ALA A 19 4.25 -4.35 9.22
N MET A 20 3.78 -5.24 10.10
CA MET A 20 4.52 -6.44 10.47
C MET A 20 4.84 -7.30 9.27
N ASP A 21 3.84 -7.57 8.44
CA ASP A 21 4.00 -8.45 7.28
C ASP A 21 4.95 -7.87 6.25
N LEU A 22 4.99 -6.55 6.13
CA LEU A 22 5.89 -5.85 5.20
C LEU A 22 7.24 -5.51 5.82
N ASN A 23 7.42 -5.83 7.10
CA ASN A 23 8.66 -5.59 7.84
C ASN A 23 9.02 -4.10 7.88
N ILE A 24 8.02 -3.27 8.14
CA ILE A 24 8.19 -1.83 8.33
C ILE A 24 7.50 -1.42 9.63
N SER A 25 7.76 -0.21 10.08
CA SER A 25 7.08 0.30 11.27
C SER A 25 5.65 0.72 10.93
N ARG A 26 4.78 0.71 11.93
CA ARG A 26 3.41 1.18 11.76
C ARG A 26 3.39 2.66 11.37
N GLU A 27 4.29 3.46 11.94
CA GLU A 27 4.42 4.89 11.59
C GLU A 27 4.79 5.07 10.13
N ALA A 28 5.74 4.25 9.63
CA ALA A 28 6.12 4.32 8.23
C ALA A 28 4.93 4.02 7.32
N LEU A 29 4.17 2.97 7.64
CA LEU A 29 2.98 2.64 6.87
C LEU A 29 1.98 3.79 6.86
N SER A 30 1.75 4.40 8.02
CA SER A 30 0.85 5.55 8.14
C SER A 30 1.30 6.72 7.27
N TYR A 31 2.60 7.00 7.24
CA TYR A 31 3.15 8.07 6.40
C TYR A 31 2.92 7.78 4.92
N TYR A 32 3.11 6.54 4.50
CA TYR A 32 2.87 6.15 3.10
C TYR A 32 1.39 6.28 2.76
N GLU A 33 0.51 5.83 3.63
CA GLU A 33 -0.94 5.92 3.39
C GLU A 33 -1.42 7.36 3.27
N ASN A 34 -0.82 8.26 4.03
CA ASN A 34 -1.24 9.66 4.09
C ASN A 34 -0.43 10.59 3.17
N GLY A 35 0.46 10.03 2.36
CA GLY A 35 1.23 10.82 1.40
C GLY A 35 2.33 11.65 2.00
N LYS A 36 2.72 11.41 3.25
CA LYS A 36 3.79 12.17 3.91
C LYS A 36 5.17 11.65 3.55
N ARG A 37 5.25 10.44 3.04
CA ARG A 37 6.47 9.79 2.58
C ARG A 37 6.15 8.90 1.42
N GLU A 38 7.15 8.64 0.59
CA GLU A 38 7.04 7.69 -0.52
C GLU A 38 7.90 6.48 -0.23
N PRO A 39 7.36 5.27 -0.40
CA PRO A 39 8.16 4.07 -0.21
C PRO A 39 9.16 3.90 -1.33
N SER A 40 10.22 3.14 -1.07
CA SER A 40 11.16 2.76 -2.10
C SER A 40 10.47 1.91 -3.17
N LEU A 41 11.09 1.82 -4.35
CA LEU A 41 10.55 0.96 -5.41
C LEU A 41 10.44 -0.48 -4.94
N SER A 42 11.45 -0.95 -4.23
CA SER A 42 11.46 -2.32 -3.68
C SER A 42 10.26 -2.55 -2.77
N LEU A 43 9.97 -1.61 -1.88
CA LEU A 43 8.83 -1.73 -0.98
C LEU A 43 7.50 -1.64 -1.72
N LEU A 44 7.41 -0.79 -2.76
CA LEU A 44 6.22 -0.72 -3.61
C LEU A 44 5.94 -2.07 -4.25
N MET A 45 6.97 -2.75 -4.73
CA MET A 45 6.82 -4.07 -5.33
C MET A 45 6.34 -5.09 -4.31
N ASP A 46 6.87 -5.03 -3.09
CA ASP A 46 6.43 -5.90 -2.01
C ASP A 46 4.96 -5.65 -1.67
N MET A 47 4.56 -4.39 -1.59
CA MET A 47 3.17 -4.02 -1.33
C MET A 47 2.24 -4.52 -2.42
N SER A 48 2.65 -4.38 -3.67
CA SER A 48 1.89 -4.85 -4.82
C SER A 48 1.63 -6.36 -4.73
N ARG A 49 2.66 -7.11 -4.43
CA ARG A 49 2.53 -8.57 -4.26
C ARG A 49 1.70 -8.93 -3.05
N TYR A 50 1.92 -8.24 -1.95
CA TYR A 50 1.21 -8.51 -0.70
C TYR A 50 -0.29 -8.37 -0.86
N PHE A 51 -0.72 -7.29 -1.51
CA PHE A 51 -2.15 -7.02 -1.71
C PHE A 51 -2.69 -7.56 -3.02
N ASN A 52 -1.82 -8.06 -3.90
CA ASN A 52 -2.19 -8.55 -5.22
C ASN A 52 -2.91 -7.47 -6.04
N VAL A 53 -2.34 -6.28 -6.06
CA VAL A 53 -2.83 -5.14 -6.84
C VAL A 53 -1.66 -4.49 -7.57
N SER A 54 -1.95 -3.71 -8.59
CA SER A 54 -0.90 -3.00 -9.32
C SER A 54 -0.30 -1.88 -8.48
N ILE A 55 0.93 -1.49 -8.80
CA ILE A 55 1.56 -0.32 -8.18
C ILE A 55 0.73 0.91 -8.48
N ASN A 56 0.18 1.01 -9.70
CA ASN A 56 -0.69 2.12 -10.07
C ASN A 56 -1.88 2.22 -9.12
N TYR A 57 -2.51 1.10 -8.79
CA TYR A 57 -3.62 1.10 -7.85
C TYR A 57 -3.19 1.60 -6.47
N LEU A 58 -2.03 1.16 -5.99
CA LEU A 58 -1.53 1.59 -4.67
C LEU A 58 -1.40 3.11 -4.60
N ILE A 59 -0.99 3.73 -5.67
CA ILE A 59 -0.75 5.18 -5.71
C ILE A 59 -2.05 5.95 -5.89
N SER A 60 -2.83 5.57 -6.89
CA SER A 60 -4.00 6.37 -7.31
C SER A 60 -5.33 5.87 -6.75
N GLY A 61 -5.39 4.62 -6.30
CA GLY A 61 -6.65 4.01 -5.89
C GLY A 61 -7.51 3.53 -7.04
N GLU A 62 -6.96 3.55 -8.26
CA GLU A 62 -7.69 3.15 -9.45
C GLU A 62 -6.86 2.17 -10.27
N GLU A 63 -7.52 1.13 -10.79
CA GLU A 63 -6.87 0.22 -11.71
C GLU A 63 -6.81 0.87 -13.10
N PHE A 64 -5.64 0.82 -13.70
CA PHE A 64 -5.49 1.25 -15.07
C PHE A 64 -6.19 0.23 -15.98
N GLN A 65 -7.17 0.69 -16.75
CA GLN A 65 -7.87 -0.19 -17.67
C GLN A 65 -7.43 0.12 -19.09
N LYS A 66 -6.79 -0.86 -19.69
CA LYS A 66 -6.38 -0.77 -21.08
C LYS A 66 -7.56 -1.18 -21.94
N LYS A 67 -7.91 -0.34 -22.87
CA LYS A 67 -8.94 -0.65 -23.85
C LYS A 67 -8.33 -1.22 -25.10
#